data_ff2a45966e1b278818df864d6d82c82a
#
_entry.id   ff2a45966e1b278818df864d6d82c82a
#
_cell.length_a   1.000
_cell.length_b   1.000
_cell.length_c   1.000
_cell.angle_alpha   90.00
_cell.angle_beta   90.00
_cell.angle_gamma   90.00
#
_symmetry.space_group_name_H-M   'P 1'
#
loop_
_entity.id
_entity.type
_entity.pdbx_description
1 polymer ?
#
loop_
_entity_poly.entity_id
_entity_poly.type
_entity_poly.pdbx_seq_one_letter_code
_entity_poly.pdbx_strand_id
1 'polypeptide(L)'
;MNIGIIGGDLRIIRLAEMYAKENNKVYTYGLEKYFELENIIRSDSIKEVITNAEIIISSMPFSKDGVYINAPFSKEKIKIEDLEKDLVHAINNKRKMENEKNTSIKTLRFIAGGIPKEFLKEYDITKNEKECIYLKDDDNQPYEKFKTADIKIIDLLESERLTILNAIATVEGTIKIAIQEREETIFESNVLVCGFGRIGKIMCDRFRALGANVYCTARKEKDLTWIREKRYIPLTYDKVAENGEKFDLVINTVPTLVLKEKELNSFKQDVLIIDVASNPGGIDKDYAMQKNIKVITALGIPGKEMPKAAARFIKEII
;
A
#
# COMPACT_ATOMS: atom_id res chain seq x y z
N MET A 1 -20.79 -12.62 8.95
CA MET A 1 -20.19 -11.49 9.70
C MET A 1 -20.72 -10.18 9.15
N ASN A 2 -20.70 -9.14 9.98
CA ASN A 2 -21.03 -7.79 9.55
C ASN A 2 -19.73 -7.00 9.41
N ILE A 3 -19.48 -6.48 8.20
CA ILE A 3 -18.25 -5.79 7.85
C ILE A 3 -18.57 -4.36 7.48
N GLY A 4 -17.86 -3.42 8.08
CA GLY A 4 -17.93 -1.99 7.75
C GLY A 4 -16.75 -1.59 6.87
N ILE A 5 -17.01 -0.81 5.85
CA ILE A 5 -15.99 -0.23 4.97
C ILE A 5 -16.11 1.29 5.03
N ILE A 6 -15.03 1.99 5.37
CA ILE A 6 -14.99 3.45 5.45
C ILE A 6 -13.88 3.99 4.55
N GLY A 7 -14.27 4.62 3.45
CA GLY A 7 -13.35 5.12 2.43
C GLY A 7 -12.60 4.01 1.69
N GLY A 8 -11.49 4.36 1.06
CA GLY A 8 -10.63 3.43 0.35
C GLY A 8 -10.62 3.60 -1.16
N ASP A 9 -9.60 2.99 -1.79
CA ASP A 9 -9.45 2.94 -3.25
C ASP A 9 -10.06 1.65 -3.84
N LEU A 10 -9.77 1.37 -5.11
CA LEU A 10 -10.31 0.18 -5.80
C LEU A 10 -9.99 -1.14 -5.08
N ARG A 11 -8.90 -1.24 -4.32
CA ARG A 11 -8.58 -2.45 -3.53
C ARG A 11 -9.64 -2.72 -2.48
N ILE A 12 -10.03 -1.67 -1.76
CA ILE A 12 -11.02 -1.78 -0.68
C ILE A 12 -12.40 -2.05 -1.27
N ILE A 13 -12.73 -1.47 -2.43
CA ILE A 13 -13.95 -1.79 -3.17
C ILE A 13 -13.97 -3.28 -3.55
N ARG A 14 -12.90 -3.80 -4.16
CA ARG A 14 -12.81 -5.23 -4.51
C ARG A 14 -12.85 -6.14 -3.29
N LEU A 15 -12.30 -5.69 -2.16
CA LEU A 15 -12.40 -6.41 -0.90
C LEU A 15 -13.85 -6.47 -0.39
N ALA A 16 -14.57 -5.35 -0.44
CA ALA A 16 -15.99 -5.27 -0.10
C ALA A 16 -16.83 -6.25 -0.95
N GLU A 17 -16.62 -6.27 -2.27
CA GLU A 17 -17.27 -7.20 -3.18
C GLU A 17 -16.96 -8.68 -2.87
N MET A 18 -15.71 -9.00 -2.49
CA MET A 18 -15.32 -10.36 -2.11
C MET A 18 -16.08 -10.80 -0.85
N TYR A 19 -16.18 -9.94 0.16
CA TYR A 19 -16.94 -10.25 1.37
C TYR A 19 -18.45 -10.38 1.11
N ALA A 20 -19.03 -9.51 0.30
CA ALA A 20 -20.43 -9.58 -0.06
C ALA A 20 -20.78 -10.88 -0.80
N LYS A 21 -19.93 -11.35 -1.72
CA LYS A 21 -20.08 -12.63 -2.43
C LYS A 21 -20.02 -13.86 -1.51
N GLU A 22 -19.43 -13.74 -0.33
CA GLU A 22 -19.37 -14.80 0.68
C GLU A 22 -20.50 -14.69 1.70
N ASN A 23 -21.61 -14.03 1.32
CA ASN A 23 -22.80 -13.84 2.17
C ASN A 23 -22.54 -13.06 3.47
N ASN A 24 -21.51 -12.23 3.54
CA ASN A 24 -21.35 -11.27 4.61
C ASN A 24 -22.20 -10.03 4.35
N LYS A 25 -22.75 -9.42 5.41
CA LYS A 25 -23.36 -8.09 5.30
C LYS A 25 -22.28 -7.04 5.29
N VAL A 26 -22.19 -6.27 4.21
CA VAL A 26 -21.17 -5.23 4.03
C VAL A 26 -21.83 -3.86 4.03
N TYR A 27 -21.46 -3.04 4.99
CA TYR A 27 -21.92 -1.65 5.15
C TYR A 27 -20.82 -0.71 4.68
N THR A 28 -21.14 0.29 3.87
CA THR A 28 -20.12 1.19 3.30
C THR A 28 -20.45 2.66 3.47
N TYR A 29 -19.41 3.47 3.73
CA TYR A 29 -19.45 4.93 3.71
C TYR A 29 -18.18 5.47 3.06
N GLY A 30 -18.29 6.54 2.26
CA GLY A 30 -17.14 7.12 1.55
C GLY A 30 -16.80 6.42 0.23
N LEU A 31 -17.77 5.71 -0.37
CA LEU A 31 -17.64 5.06 -1.69
C LEU A 31 -18.78 5.48 -2.64
N GLU A 32 -19.43 6.60 -2.41
CA GLU A 32 -20.67 7.02 -3.07
C GLU A 32 -20.49 7.29 -4.57
N LYS A 33 -19.28 7.63 -5.02
CA LYS A 33 -18.97 7.84 -6.46
C LYS A 33 -18.74 6.54 -7.24
N TYR A 34 -18.68 5.40 -6.56
CA TYR A 34 -18.56 4.10 -7.20
C TYR A 34 -19.93 3.43 -7.26
N PHE A 35 -20.52 3.33 -8.45
CA PHE A 35 -21.94 2.95 -8.61
C PHE A 35 -22.18 1.44 -8.77
N GLU A 36 -21.15 0.65 -9.06
CA GLU A 36 -21.26 -0.78 -9.42
C GLU A 36 -21.23 -1.74 -8.20
N LEU A 37 -21.62 -1.27 -7.02
CA LEU A 37 -21.63 -2.11 -5.80
C LEU A 37 -22.94 -2.90 -5.70
N GLU A 38 -22.86 -4.22 -5.98
CA GLU A 38 -23.97 -5.15 -5.81
C GLU A 38 -23.93 -5.81 -4.42
N ASN A 39 -25.10 -6.02 -3.82
CA ASN A 39 -25.25 -6.69 -2.52
C ASN A 39 -24.49 -6.03 -1.35
N ILE A 40 -24.30 -4.72 -1.43
CA ILE A 40 -23.60 -3.91 -0.42
C ILE A 40 -24.55 -2.81 0.08
N ILE A 41 -24.60 -2.63 1.40
CA ILE A 41 -25.46 -1.66 2.06
C ILE A 41 -24.72 -0.33 2.14
N ARG A 42 -25.23 0.71 1.50
CA ARG A 42 -24.70 2.06 1.63
C ARG A 42 -25.29 2.69 2.89
N SER A 43 -24.42 3.14 3.76
CA SER A 43 -24.79 3.83 5.00
C SER A 43 -24.71 5.33 4.82
N ASP A 44 -25.59 6.05 5.53
CA ASP A 44 -25.68 7.52 5.47
C ASP A 44 -24.64 8.22 6.36
N SER A 45 -23.97 7.47 7.25
CA SER A 45 -22.95 8.01 8.15
C SER A 45 -21.91 6.99 8.59
N ILE A 46 -20.75 7.48 9.04
CA ILE A 46 -19.70 6.66 9.69
C ILE A 46 -20.28 5.92 10.90
N LYS A 47 -21.06 6.61 11.72
CA LYS A 47 -21.72 6.07 12.91
C LYS A 47 -22.59 4.86 12.59
N GLU A 48 -23.35 4.91 11.50
CA GLU A 48 -24.18 3.78 11.06
C GLU A 48 -23.32 2.56 10.67
N VAL A 49 -22.23 2.77 9.93
CA VAL A 49 -21.28 1.69 9.60
C VAL A 49 -20.73 1.05 10.87
N ILE A 50 -20.25 1.86 11.83
CA ILE A 50 -19.65 1.38 13.07
C ILE A 50 -20.65 0.61 13.94
N THR A 51 -21.89 1.10 14.01
CA THR A 51 -22.95 0.48 14.82
C THR A 51 -23.31 -0.91 14.31
N ASN A 52 -23.30 -1.11 13.00
CA ASN A 52 -23.71 -2.36 12.35
C ASN A 52 -22.57 -3.37 12.15
N ALA A 53 -21.31 -2.96 12.26
CA ALA A 53 -20.16 -3.79 11.92
C ALA A 53 -19.46 -4.43 13.14
N GLU A 54 -18.94 -5.63 12.95
CA GLU A 54 -18.02 -6.32 13.89
C GLU A 54 -16.56 -6.02 13.52
N ILE A 55 -16.30 -5.78 12.23
CA ILE A 55 -15.00 -5.46 11.67
C ILE A 55 -15.16 -4.22 10.81
N ILE A 56 -14.33 -3.22 11.05
CA ILE A 56 -14.26 -2.01 10.24
C ILE A 56 -12.95 -2.02 9.47
N ILE A 57 -13.02 -1.91 8.17
CA ILE A 57 -11.87 -1.83 7.27
C ILE A 57 -11.86 -0.45 6.63
N SER A 58 -10.72 0.22 6.70
CA SER A 58 -10.53 1.51 6.04
C SER A 58 -9.40 1.44 5.02
N SER A 59 -9.02 2.59 4.50
CA SER A 59 -8.10 2.72 3.36
C SER A 59 -6.65 2.33 3.66
N MET A 60 -5.91 2.05 2.57
CA MET A 60 -4.47 1.83 2.58
C MET A 60 -3.81 2.57 1.40
N PRO A 61 -3.01 3.64 1.62
CA PRO A 61 -2.74 4.22 2.95
C PRO A 61 -4.00 4.80 3.58
N PHE A 62 -4.04 4.80 4.92
CA PHE A 62 -5.18 5.32 5.69
C PHE A 62 -5.43 6.80 5.39
N SER A 63 -4.36 7.57 5.37
CA SER A 63 -4.37 8.98 5.00
C SER A 63 -3.16 9.33 4.12
N LYS A 64 -3.26 10.43 3.38
CA LYS A 64 -2.16 11.00 2.59
C LYS A 64 -1.64 12.32 3.17
N ASP A 65 -2.45 12.99 3.97
CA ASP A 65 -2.18 14.32 4.53
C ASP A 65 -2.24 14.35 6.07
N GLY A 66 -2.58 13.20 6.69
CA GLY A 66 -2.72 13.09 8.15
C GLY A 66 -4.02 13.68 8.71
N VAL A 67 -4.88 14.27 7.87
CA VAL A 67 -6.12 14.96 8.28
C VAL A 67 -7.36 14.21 7.78
N TYR A 68 -7.33 13.78 6.54
CA TYR A 68 -8.46 13.11 5.90
C TYR A 68 -8.14 11.65 5.57
N ILE A 69 -9.14 10.81 5.71
CA ILE A 69 -9.10 9.42 5.25
C ILE A 69 -8.94 9.42 3.72
N ASN A 70 -8.11 8.53 3.20
CA ASN A 70 -7.94 8.36 1.75
C ASN A 70 -9.20 7.71 1.14
N ALA A 71 -10.12 8.53 0.69
CA ALA A 71 -11.42 8.12 0.15
C ALA A 71 -11.70 8.78 -1.21
N PRO A 72 -11.01 8.38 -2.30
CA PRO A 72 -11.15 9.01 -3.61
C PRO A 72 -12.56 8.85 -4.23
N PHE A 73 -13.34 7.89 -3.76
CA PHE A 73 -14.72 7.65 -4.21
C PHE A 73 -15.78 8.25 -3.28
N SER A 74 -15.38 8.98 -2.25
CA SER A 74 -16.30 9.72 -1.38
C SER A 74 -16.81 10.99 -2.07
N LYS A 75 -18.06 11.38 -1.80
CA LYS A 75 -18.60 12.68 -2.20
C LYS A 75 -17.96 13.80 -1.39
N GLU A 76 -17.67 13.55 -0.12
CA GLU A 76 -17.11 14.51 0.82
C GLU A 76 -15.80 14.01 1.40
N LYS A 77 -14.96 14.93 1.89
CA LYS A 77 -13.77 14.57 2.62
C LYS A 77 -14.14 14.06 4.01
N ILE A 78 -13.60 12.91 4.39
CA ILE A 78 -13.85 12.27 5.69
C ILE A 78 -12.69 12.60 6.61
N LYS A 79 -12.92 13.37 7.68
CA LYS A 79 -11.88 13.67 8.67
C LYS A 79 -11.59 12.45 9.54
N ILE A 80 -10.32 12.26 9.86
CA ILE A 80 -9.87 11.21 10.81
C ILE A 80 -10.50 11.45 12.18
N GLU A 81 -10.53 12.69 12.65
CA GLU A 81 -11.13 13.10 13.92
C GLU A 81 -12.61 12.69 14.06
N ASP A 82 -13.40 12.79 12.98
CA ASP A 82 -14.81 12.40 13.01
C ASP A 82 -14.97 10.88 13.16
N LEU A 83 -14.11 10.10 12.48
CA LEU A 83 -14.06 8.64 12.66
C LEU A 83 -13.67 8.28 14.08
N GLU A 84 -12.67 8.94 14.67
CA GLU A 84 -12.23 8.70 16.05
C GLU A 84 -13.37 8.96 17.05
N LYS A 85 -14.06 10.09 16.93
CA LYS A 85 -15.23 10.42 17.78
C LYS A 85 -16.30 9.33 17.72
N ASP A 86 -16.64 8.87 16.51
CA ASP A 86 -17.66 7.85 16.33
C ASP A 86 -17.24 6.47 16.87
N LEU A 87 -15.96 6.10 16.72
CA LEU A 87 -15.40 4.88 17.32
C LEU A 87 -15.46 4.92 18.85
N VAL A 88 -15.04 6.03 19.46
CA VAL A 88 -15.08 6.23 20.90
C VAL A 88 -16.51 6.17 21.42
N HIS A 89 -17.44 6.82 20.73
CA HIS A 89 -18.87 6.77 21.07
C HIS A 89 -19.40 5.33 21.04
N ALA A 90 -19.06 4.56 20.01
CA ALA A 90 -19.48 3.16 19.89
C ALA A 90 -18.88 2.28 21.01
N ILE A 91 -17.61 2.48 21.38
CA ILE A 91 -16.95 1.78 22.48
C ILE A 91 -17.70 2.10 23.81
N ASN A 92 -17.93 3.36 24.09
CA ASN A 92 -18.62 3.78 25.32
C ASN A 92 -20.05 3.23 25.42
N ASN A 93 -20.77 3.16 24.30
CA ASN A 93 -22.11 2.58 24.27
C ASN A 93 -22.06 1.03 24.53
N LYS A 94 -21.08 0.36 23.95
CA LYS A 94 -20.87 -1.08 24.22
C LYS A 94 -20.62 -1.34 25.70
N ARG A 95 -19.72 -0.59 26.33
CA ARG A 95 -19.44 -0.68 27.79
C ARG A 95 -20.69 -0.52 28.66
N LYS A 96 -21.55 0.46 28.31
CA LYS A 96 -22.84 0.66 29.01
C LYS A 96 -23.73 -0.57 28.87
N MET A 97 -23.88 -1.12 27.67
CA MET A 97 -24.71 -2.29 27.41
C MET A 97 -24.18 -3.56 28.10
N GLU A 98 -22.88 -3.73 28.21
CA GLU A 98 -22.24 -4.84 28.95
C GLU A 98 -22.57 -4.76 30.43
N ASN A 99 -22.42 -3.57 31.04
CA ASN A 99 -22.72 -3.33 32.43
C ASN A 99 -24.22 -3.56 32.77
N GLU A 100 -25.12 -3.18 31.85
CA GLU A 100 -26.57 -3.32 32.03
C GLU A 100 -27.07 -4.76 31.85
N LYS A 101 -26.45 -5.53 30.89
CA LYS A 101 -26.96 -6.85 30.49
C LYS A 101 -26.11 -8.02 31.01
N ASN A 102 -24.99 -7.77 31.66
CA ASN A 102 -24.03 -8.76 32.10
C ASN A 102 -23.61 -9.76 30.99
N THR A 103 -23.51 -9.26 29.74
CA THR A 103 -23.17 -10.05 28.55
C THR A 103 -21.88 -9.52 27.94
N SER A 104 -20.92 -10.40 27.70
CA SER A 104 -19.68 -10.04 26.97
C SER A 104 -20.00 -9.68 25.52
N ILE A 105 -19.60 -8.49 25.08
CA ILE A 105 -19.77 -8.04 23.70
C ILE A 105 -18.45 -8.25 22.94
N LYS A 106 -18.53 -8.71 21.69
CA LYS A 106 -17.34 -8.95 20.85
C LYS A 106 -16.50 -7.68 20.67
N THR A 107 -15.19 -7.80 20.83
CA THR A 107 -14.22 -6.74 20.56
C THR A 107 -14.38 -6.21 19.14
N LEU A 108 -14.51 -4.90 18.97
CA LEU A 108 -14.55 -4.25 17.66
C LEU A 108 -13.15 -4.33 17.03
N ARG A 109 -13.04 -4.71 15.76
CA ARG A 109 -11.79 -4.68 15.02
C ARG A 109 -11.78 -3.52 14.04
N PHE A 110 -10.75 -2.67 14.14
CA PHE A 110 -10.48 -1.59 13.18
C PHE A 110 -9.19 -1.89 12.42
N ILE A 111 -9.27 -1.92 11.10
CA ILE A 111 -8.21 -2.38 10.21
C ILE A 111 -7.97 -1.33 9.13
N ALA A 112 -6.76 -0.84 9.00
CA ALA A 112 -6.35 0.08 7.95
C ALA A 112 -4.84 -0.05 7.65
N GLY A 113 -4.29 0.71 6.74
CA GLY A 113 -2.87 0.67 6.44
C GLY A 113 -2.17 2.01 6.63
N GLY A 114 -1.17 2.08 7.51
CA GLY A 114 -0.46 3.32 7.83
C GLY A 114 -1.27 4.23 8.75
N ILE A 115 -1.76 3.66 9.83
CA ILE A 115 -2.53 4.36 10.85
C ILE A 115 -1.60 5.32 11.62
N PRO A 116 -1.95 6.61 11.80
CA PRO A 116 -1.14 7.54 12.58
C PRO A 116 -0.88 7.04 14.00
N LYS A 117 0.29 7.36 14.55
CA LYS A 117 0.65 6.95 15.92
C LYS A 117 -0.27 7.58 16.98
N GLU A 118 -0.81 8.74 16.69
CA GLU A 118 -1.69 9.53 17.55
C GLU A 118 -3.15 9.07 17.49
N PHE A 119 -3.51 8.19 16.53
CA PHE A 119 -4.87 7.72 16.35
C PHE A 119 -5.45 7.15 17.65
N LEU A 120 -6.57 7.69 18.08
CA LEU A 120 -7.28 7.40 19.33
C LEU A 120 -6.54 7.74 20.65
N LYS A 121 -5.33 8.32 20.62
CA LYS A 121 -4.59 8.64 21.85
C LYS A 121 -5.23 9.73 22.70
N GLU A 122 -5.86 10.73 22.08
CA GLU A 122 -6.51 11.82 22.80
C GLU A 122 -7.75 11.41 23.58
N TYR A 123 -8.33 10.28 23.24
CA TYR A 123 -9.58 9.78 23.80
C TYR A 123 -9.36 8.73 24.89
N ASP A 124 -8.40 8.86 25.75
CA ASP A 124 -8.21 8.13 27.00
C ASP A 124 -8.98 6.77 27.14
N ILE A 125 -9.04 6.04 26.02
CA ILE A 125 -9.70 4.71 25.94
C ILE A 125 -8.98 3.71 26.85
N THR A 126 -7.75 4.07 27.28
CA THR A 126 -6.82 3.21 28.02
C THR A 126 -6.84 3.41 29.54
N LYS A 127 -7.56 4.42 30.08
CA LYS A 127 -7.45 4.81 31.51
C LYS A 127 -7.69 3.69 32.53
N ASN A 128 -8.38 2.64 32.15
CA ASN A 128 -8.74 1.54 33.06
C ASN A 128 -8.07 0.18 32.75
N GLU A 129 -7.17 0.11 31.76
CA GLU A 129 -6.57 -1.16 31.36
C GLU A 129 -5.05 -1.17 31.46
N LYS A 130 -4.52 -2.10 32.29
CA LYS A 130 -3.09 -2.24 32.59
C LYS A 130 -2.23 -2.80 31.44
N GLU A 131 -2.80 -3.07 30.25
CA GLU A 131 -2.08 -3.72 29.15
C GLU A 131 -2.38 -3.08 27.79
N CYS A 132 -1.59 -2.04 27.43
CA CYS A 132 -1.35 -1.77 26.01
C CYS A 132 -0.28 -2.74 25.52
N ILE A 133 -0.68 -3.84 24.92
CA ILE A 133 0.25 -4.82 24.37
C ILE A 133 0.62 -4.38 22.96
N TYR A 134 1.82 -3.81 22.79
CA TYR A 134 2.48 -3.69 21.49
C TYR A 134 3.07 -5.07 21.17
N LEU A 135 2.39 -5.87 20.39
CA LEU A 135 2.90 -7.17 19.98
C LEU A 135 3.97 -7.00 18.90
N LYS A 136 5.14 -7.56 19.17
CA LYS A 136 6.22 -7.77 18.21
C LYS A 136 5.89 -8.99 17.33
N ASP A 137 6.44 -8.93 16.12
CA ASP A 137 6.49 -9.94 15.08
C ASP A 137 6.41 -11.39 15.60
N ASP A 138 5.31 -12.05 15.26
CA ASP A 138 5.26 -13.50 15.20
C ASP A 138 4.70 -13.85 13.81
N ASP A 139 5.42 -14.63 13.02
CA ASP A 139 5.28 -14.84 11.58
C ASP A 139 3.86 -15.23 11.09
N ASN A 140 2.89 -15.37 11.98
CA ASN A 140 1.54 -15.88 11.67
C ASN A 140 0.36 -15.01 12.12
N GLN A 141 0.56 -13.83 12.70
CA GLN A 141 -0.56 -13.00 13.18
C GLN A 141 -0.54 -11.60 12.55
N PRO A 142 -1.72 -11.00 12.23
CA PRO A 142 -1.79 -9.61 11.84
C PRO A 142 -1.32 -8.70 12.98
N TYR A 143 -0.56 -7.67 12.64
CA TYR A 143 0.04 -6.74 13.60
C TYR A 143 -1.01 -5.98 14.40
N GLU A 144 -1.13 -6.32 15.67
CA GLU A 144 -1.94 -5.57 16.60
C GLU A 144 -1.18 -4.31 17.03
N LYS A 145 -1.62 -3.14 16.56
CA LYS A 145 -1.03 -1.86 16.95
C LYS A 145 -1.47 -1.45 18.36
N PHE A 146 -2.70 -1.82 18.69
CA PHE A 146 -3.33 -1.47 19.94
C PHE A 146 -4.50 -2.44 20.22
N LYS A 147 -4.63 -2.90 21.46
CA LYS A 147 -5.72 -3.78 21.90
C LYS A 147 -6.18 -3.37 23.28
N THR A 148 -7.48 -3.17 23.43
CA THR A 148 -8.19 -3.16 24.70
C THR A 148 -9.25 -4.26 24.68
N ALA A 149 -10.01 -4.46 25.77
CA ALA A 149 -11.15 -5.37 25.78
C ALA A 149 -12.18 -5.00 24.68
N ASP A 150 -12.30 -3.71 24.35
CA ASP A 150 -13.36 -3.16 23.51
C ASP A 150 -12.99 -3.03 22.04
N ILE A 151 -11.72 -2.72 21.74
CA ILE A 151 -11.26 -2.47 20.36
C ILE A 151 -9.86 -3.03 20.12
N LYS A 152 -9.67 -3.62 18.93
CA LYS A 152 -8.39 -4.08 18.38
C LYS A 152 -8.08 -3.30 17.12
N ILE A 153 -6.94 -2.59 17.09
CA ILE A 153 -6.47 -1.83 15.94
C ILE A 153 -5.37 -2.61 15.24
N ILE A 154 -5.54 -2.84 13.95
CA ILE A 154 -4.61 -3.60 13.10
C ILE A 154 -4.10 -2.67 11.99
N ASP A 155 -2.78 -2.47 11.94
CA ASP A 155 -2.13 -1.74 10.85
C ASP A 155 -1.56 -2.71 9.80
N LEU A 156 -2.19 -2.74 8.65
CA LEU A 156 -1.82 -3.65 7.55
C LEU A 156 -0.43 -3.36 6.98
N LEU A 157 0.06 -2.11 7.05
CA LEU A 157 1.40 -1.78 6.52
C LEU A 157 2.55 -2.28 7.42
N GLU A 158 2.25 -2.67 8.65
CA GLU A 158 3.23 -3.29 9.54
C GLU A 158 3.41 -4.79 9.23
N SER A 159 2.52 -5.41 8.44
CA SER A 159 2.64 -6.80 8.02
C SER A 159 3.71 -6.98 6.93
N GLU A 160 4.80 -7.67 7.27
CA GLU A 160 5.85 -8.02 6.30
C GLU A 160 5.29 -8.90 5.18
N ARG A 161 4.43 -9.88 5.53
CA ARG A 161 3.76 -10.74 4.55
C ARG A 161 2.96 -9.92 3.53
N LEU A 162 2.14 -8.96 3.99
CA LEU A 162 1.38 -8.08 3.09
C LEU A 162 2.30 -7.18 2.28
N THR A 163 3.38 -6.69 2.88
CA THR A 163 4.36 -5.84 2.19
C THR A 163 5.02 -6.61 1.04
N ILE A 164 5.37 -7.88 1.22
CA ILE A 164 5.90 -8.73 0.14
C ILE A 164 4.85 -9.00 -0.93
N LEU A 165 3.62 -9.34 -0.55
CA LEU A 165 2.52 -9.57 -1.51
C LEU A 165 2.20 -8.30 -2.33
N ASN A 166 2.19 -7.14 -1.69
CA ASN A 166 2.04 -5.85 -2.39
C ASN A 166 3.21 -5.54 -3.32
N ALA A 167 4.44 -5.96 -2.97
CA ALA A 167 5.58 -5.83 -3.87
C ALA A 167 5.40 -6.66 -5.15
N ILE A 168 4.79 -7.85 -5.08
CA ILE A 168 4.44 -8.65 -6.27
C ILE A 168 3.47 -7.87 -7.17
N ALA A 169 2.37 -7.35 -6.60
CA ALA A 169 1.39 -6.56 -7.36
C ALA A 169 2.02 -5.29 -7.96
N THR A 170 2.95 -4.64 -7.23
CA THR A 170 3.70 -3.49 -7.73
C THR A 170 4.54 -3.86 -8.93
N VAL A 171 5.28 -4.96 -8.86
CA VAL A 171 6.16 -5.40 -9.94
C VAL A 171 5.37 -5.76 -11.20
N GLU A 172 4.30 -6.55 -11.07
CA GLU A 172 3.49 -6.96 -12.21
C GLU A 172 2.77 -5.75 -12.86
N GLY A 173 2.29 -4.81 -12.05
CA GLY A 173 1.73 -3.57 -12.57
C GLY A 173 2.79 -2.67 -13.24
N THR A 174 4.03 -2.68 -12.75
CA THR A 174 5.14 -1.97 -13.41
C THR A 174 5.48 -2.58 -14.78
N ILE A 175 5.49 -3.90 -14.87
CA ILE A 175 5.70 -4.62 -16.15
C ILE A 175 4.57 -4.28 -17.14
N LYS A 176 3.32 -4.27 -16.68
CA LYS A 176 2.18 -3.84 -17.51
C LYS A 176 2.40 -2.44 -18.06
N ILE A 177 2.79 -1.47 -17.21
CA ILE A 177 3.09 -0.09 -17.63
C ILE A 177 4.24 -0.10 -18.65
N ALA A 178 5.33 -0.83 -18.37
CA ALA A 178 6.47 -0.90 -19.27
C ALA A 178 6.10 -1.42 -20.67
N ILE A 179 5.24 -2.45 -20.75
CA ILE A 179 4.77 -3.01 -22.03
C ILE A 179 3.83 -2.01 -22.74
N GLN A 180 2.97 -1.31 -22.02
CA GLN A 180 2.03 -0.34 -22.62
C GLN A 180 2.72 0.93 -23.15
N GLU A 181 3.81 1.33 -22.53
CA GLU A 181 4.48 2.61 -22.81
C GLU A 181 5.67 2.52 -23.77
N ARG A 182 6.02 1.29 -24.19
CA ARG A 182 7.11 1.02 -25.13
C ARG A 182 6.56 0.33 -26.39
N GLU A 183 7.20 0.60 -27.50
CA GLU A 183 6.96 -0.11 -28.77
C GLU A 183 7.85 -1.35 -28.92
N GLU A 184 8.87 -1.50 -28.05
CA GLU A 184 9.83 -2.59 -28.06
C GLU A 184 9.54 -3.64 -26.97
N THR A 185 9.98 -4.88 -27.22
CA THR A 185 9.85 -5.98 -26.27
C THR A 185 10.71 -5.81 -25.03
N ILE A 186 10.35 -6.50 -23.95
CA ILE A 186 11.22 -6.64 -22.76
C ILE A 186 12.34 -7.67 -23.04
N PHE A 187 12.09 -8.64 -23.89
CA PHE A 187 13.08 -9.64 -24.29
C PHE A 187 14.33 -8.94 -24.89
N GLU A 188 15.51 -9.33 -24.41
CA GLU A 188 16.82 -8.75 -24.74
C GLU A 188 17.04 -7.26 -24.38
N SER A 189 16.03 -6.58 -23.82
CA SER A 189 16.19 -5.20 -23.33
C SER A 189 17.17 -5.14 -22.16
N ASN A 190 17.95 -4.06 -22.09
CA ASN A 190 18.78 -3.74 -20.92
C ASN A 190 17.94 -2.96 -19.90
N VAL A 191 17.59 -3.61 -18.80
CA VAL A 191 16.75 -3.06 -17.73
C VAL A 191 17.60 -2.73 -16.51
N LEU A 192 17.61 -1.45 -16.12
CA LEU A 192 18.22 -1.01 -14.88
C LEU A 192 17.16 -0.98 -13.77
N VAL A 193 17.39 -1.71 -12.69
CA VAL A 193 16.60 -1.63 -11.45
C VAL A 193 17.40 -0.89 -10.38
N CYS A 194 16.95 0.30 -10.00
CA CYS A 194 17.56 1.06 -8.91
C CYS A 194 17.04 0.57 -7.57
N GLY A 195 17.93 -0.07 -6.77
CA GLY A 195 17.65 -0.62 -5.45
C GLY A 195 17.40 -2.12 -5.44
N PHE A 196 17.88 -2.78 -4.37
CA PHE A 196 17.76 -4.23 -4.16
C PHE A 196 16.98 -4.57 -2.87
N GLY A 197 15.90 -3.79 -2.63
CA GLY A 197 14.91 -4.04 -1.56
C GLY A 197 13.88 -5.10 -1.97
N ARG A 198 12.75 -5.19 -1.25
CA ARG A 198 11.64 -6.14 -1.54
C ARG A 198 11.17 -6.02 -2.99
N ILE A 199 10.81 -4.81 -3.43
CA ILE A 199 10.35 -4.55 -4.81
C ILE A 199 11.48 -4.84 -5.80
N GLY A 200 12.70 -4.31 -5.56
CA GLY A 200 13.82 -4.47 -6.49
C GLY A 200 14.21 -5.93 -6.74
N LYS A 201 14.22 -6.77 -5.71
CA LYS A 201 14.51 -8.21 -5.83
C LYS A 201 13.51 -8.93 -6.75
N ILE A 202 12.20 -8.70 -6.52
CA ILE A 202 11.14 -9.30 -7.32
C ILE A 202 11.17 -8.73 -8.75
N MET A 203 11.46 -7.42 -8.89
CA MET A 203 11.59 -6.74 -10.18
C MET A 203 12.67 -7.39 -11.04
N CYS A 204 13.88 -7.55 -10.49
CA CYS A 204 14.99 -8.20 -11.19
C CYS A 204 14.63 -9.62 -11.65
N ASP A 205 13.94 -10.37 -10.78
CA ASP A 205 13.55 -11.76 -11.05
C ASP A 205 12.55 -11.85 -12.21
N ARG A 206 11.53 -10.99 -12.20
CA ARG A 206 10.48 -10.96 -13.24
C ARG A 206 11.01 -10.46 -14.59
N PHE A 207 11.80 -9.37 -14.62
CA PHE A 207 12.38 -8.90 -15.88
C PHE A 207 13.36 -9.91 -16.48
N ARG A 208 14.16 -10.59 -15.66
CA ARG A 208 15.00 -11.68 -16.15
C ARG A 208 14.19 -12.84 -16.72
N ALA A 209 13.09 -13.22 -16.05
CA ALA A 209 12.20 -14.28 -16.55
C ALA A 209 11.54 -13.91 -17.89
N LEU A 210 11.39 -12.62 -18.20
CA LEU A 210 10.94 -12.11 -19.50
C LEU A 210 12.09 -12.01 -20.52
N GLY A 211 13.30 -12.44 -20.19
CA GLY A 211 14.46 -12.46 -21.11
C GLY A 211 15.26 -11.17 -21.17
N ALA A 212 15.06 -10.23 -20.22
CA ALA A 212 15.84 -9.01 -20.17
C ALA A 212 17.25 -9.23 -19.60
N ASN A 213 18.19 -8.37 -20.02
CA ASN A 213 19.51 -8.20 -19.38
C ASN A 213 19.32 -7.27 -18.18
N VAL A 214 19.32 -7.83 -16.97
CA VAL A 214 18.99 -7.06 -15.76
C VAL A 214 20.23 -6.54 -15.07
N TYR A 215 20.32 -5.22 -14.98
CA TYR A 215 21.28 -4.47 -14.17
C TYR A 215 20.59 -4.05 -12.88
N CYS A 216 21.28 -4.13 -11.74
CA CYS A 216 20.69 -3.74 -10.47
C CYS A 216 21.66 -2.96 -9.60
N THR A 217 21.20 -1.83 -9.04
CA THR A 217 22.03 -1.03 -8.15
C THR A 217 21.84 -1.40 -6.69
N ALA A 218 22.94 -1.38 -5.93
CA ALA A 218 22.92 -1.47 -4.49
C ALA A 218 24.06 -0.63 -3.87
N ARG A 219 23.91 -0.29 -2.57
CA ARG A 219 24.93 0.46 -1.81
C ARG A 219 25.85 -0.47 -1.02
N LYS A 220 25.34 -1.61 -0.58
CA LYS A 220 26.06 -2.53 0.31
C LYS A 220 26.70 -3.64 -0.50
N GLU A 221 27.97 -3.94 -0.20
CA GLU A 221 28.72 -5.00 -0.87
C GLU A 221 28.02 -6.37 -0.81
N LYS A 222 27.41 -6.69 0.33
CA LYS A 222 26.60 -7.91 0.47
C LYS A 222 25.47 -8.00 -0.55
N ASP A 223 24.81 -6.86 -0.85
CA ASP A 223 23.70 -6.83 -1.80
C ASP A 223 24.22 -6.94 -3.24
N LEU A 224 25.36 -6.30 -3.55
CA LEU A 224 26.06 -6.48 -4.84
C LEU A 224 26.49 -7.94 -5.05
N THR A 225 26.96 -8.61 -4.00
CA THR A 225 27.28 -10.04 -4.04
C THR A 225 26.04 -10.89 -4.33
N TRP A 226 24.93 -10.63 -3.68
CA TRP A 226 23.66 -11.30 -3.96
C TRP A 226 23.14 -11.06 -5.38
N ILE A 227 23.27 -9.82 -5.90
CA ILE A 227 22.92 -9.47 -7.28
C ILE A 227 23.72 -10.33 -8.26
N ARG A 228 25.03 -10.48 -8.03
CA ARG A 228 25.92 -11.32 -8.84
C ARG A 228 25.57 -12.81 -8.73
N GLU A 229 25.35 -13.31 -7.53
CA GLU A 229 24.96 -14.71 -7.28
C GLU A 229 23.68 -15.07 -8.06
N LYS A 230 22.72 -14.18 -8.06
CA LYS A 230 21.47 -14.33 -8.83
C LYS A 230 21.63 -14.09 -10.33
N ARG A 231 22.87 -13.90 -10.82
CA ARG A 231 23.21 -13.65 -12.22
C ARG A 231 22.57 -12.40 -12.83
N TYR A 232 22.34 -11.37 -12.01
CA TYR A 232 22.08 -10.01 -12.48
C TYR A 232 23.41 -9.27 -12.56
N ILE A 233 23.45 -8.17 -13.30
CA ILE A 233 24.65 -7.34 -13.45
C ILE A 233 24.66 -6.30 -12.33
N PRO A 234 25.56 -6.41 -11.32
CA PRO A 234 25.61 -5.47 -10.22
C PRO A 234 26.22 -4.15 -10.64
N LEU A 235 25.63 -3.05 -10.16
CA LEU A 235 26.17 -1.71 -10.33
C LEU A 235 26.15 -0.97 -8.99
N THR A 236 27.16 -0.15 -8.75
CA THR A 236 27.11 0.91 -7.75
C THR A 236 26.46 2.16 -8.37
N TYR A 237 25.90 3.06 -7.57
CA TYR A 237 25.19 4.23 -8.12
C TYR A 237 26.12 5.18 -8.91
N ASP A 238 27.39 5.31 -8.54
CA ASP A 238 28.41 6.10 -9.25
C ASP A 238 28.70 5.55 -10.65
N LYS A 239 28.45 4.26 -10.89
CA LYS A 239 28.68 3.59 -12.19
C LYS A 239 27.45 3.64 -13.12
N VAL A 240 26.32 4.14 -12.67
CA VAL A 240 25.10 4.22 -13.51
C VAL A 240 25.34 5.08 -14.74
N ALA A 241 25.95 6.26 -14.58
CA ALA A 241 26.22 7.17 -15.68
C ALA A 241 27.20 6.62 -16.71
N GLU A 242 28.18 5.80 -16.31
CA GLU A 242 29.13 5.16 -17.22
C GLU A 242 28.47 4.10 -18.14
N ASN A 243 27.27 3.64 -17.77
CA ASN A 243 26.52 2.62 -18.50
C ASN A 243 25.21 3.15 -19.08
N GLY A 244 24.92 4.43 -18.94
CA GLY A 244 23.61 5.02 -19.21
C GLY A 244 23.06 4.75 -20.60
N GLU A 245 23.87 4.89 -21.65
CA GLU A 245 23.47 4.67 -23.05
C GLU A 245 23.01 3.23 -23.36
N LYS A 246 23.29 2.27 -22.47
CA LYS A 246 22.88 0.88 -22.68
C LYS A 246 21.41 0.63 -22.30
N PHE A 247 20.84 1.45 -21.39
CA PHE A 247 19.55 1.13 -20.79
C PHE A 247 18.37 1.51 -21.70
N ASP A 248 17.49 0.56 -21.88
CA ASP A 248 16.22 0.69 -22.58
C ASP A 248 15.08 1.07 -21.62
N LEU A 249 15.17 0.58 -20.39
CA LEU A 249 14.19 0.75 -19.35
C LEU A 249 14.90 0.95 -18.00
N VAL A 250 14.48 1.94 -17.25
CA VAL A 250 14.98 2.22 -15.90
C VAL A 250 13.83 2.20 -14.90
N ILE A 251 13.92 1.34 -13.89
CA ILE A 251 12.91 1.24 -12.84
C ILE A 251 13.53 1.72 -11.52
N ASN A 252 13.00 2.81 -10.98
CA ASN A 252 13.42 3.28 -9.67
C ASN A 252 12.53 2.75 -8.55
N THR A 253 13.14 2.11 -7.54
CA THR A 253 12.47 1.63 -6.33
C THR A 253 12.94 2.33 -5.05
N VAL A 254 13.83 3.32 -5.18
CA VAL A 254 14.48 4.00 -4.06
C VAL A 254 13.83 5.35 -3.79
N PRO A 255 13.30 5.61 -2.57
CA PRO A 255 12.58 6.85 -2.24
C PRO A 255 13.51 8.03 -1.89
N THR A 256 14.73 8.02 -2.39
CA THR A 256 15.70 9.13 -2.26
C THR A 256 16.33 9.40 -3.61
N LEU A 257 16.66 10.66 -3.87
CA LEU A 257 17.18 11.12 -5.16
C LEU A 257 18.49 10.38 -5.55
N VAL A 258 18.39 9.46 -6.51
CA VAL A 258 19.49 8.63 -7.03
C VAL A 258 19.75 8.83 -8.53
N LEU A 259 18.76 9.31 -9.29
CA LEU A 259 18.89 9.66 -10.70
C LEU A 259 18.85 11.18 -10.83
N LYS A 260 20.03 11.77 -10.84
CA LYS A 260 20.27 13.22 -10.93
C LYS A 260 20.68 13.59 -12.36
N GLU A 261 21.01 14.84 -12.54
CA GLU A 261 21.49 15.41 -13.82
C GLU A 261 22.54 14.53 -14.50
N LYS A 262 23.57 14.08 -13.76
CA LYS A 262 24.66 13.24 -14.30
C LYS A 262 24.14 11.92 -14.90
N GLU A 263 23.28 11.21 -14.17
CA GLU A 263 22.71 9.94 -14.61
C GLU A 263 21.74 10.17 -15.77
N LEU A 264 20.84 11.17 -15.64
CA LEU A 264 19.86 11.48 -16.67
C LEU A 264 20.51 11.91 -17.99
N ASN A 265 21.60 12.66 -17.97
CA ASN A 265 22.36 13.02 -19.17
C ASN A 265 23.03 11.85 -19.88
N SER A 266 23.29 10.75 -19.17
CA SER A 266 23.94 9.58 -19.75
C SER A 266 22.98 8.63 -20.45
N PHE A 267 21.68 8.78 -20.19
CA PHE A 267 20.69 7.89 -20.80
C PHE A 267 20.41 8.29 -22.26
N LYS A 268 20.09 7.29 -23.08
CA LYS A 268 19.63 7.55 -24.43
C LYS A 268 18.27 8.25 -24.44
N GLN A 269 17.96 8.96 -25.54
CA GLN A 269 16.78 9.82 -25.63
C GLN A 269 15.45 9.06 -25.52
N ASP A 270 15.40 7.82 -25.97
CA ASP A 270 14.22 6.96 -26.00
C ASP A 270 14.08 6.07 -24.75
N VAL A 271 14.92 6.27 -23.73
CA VAL A 271 14.81 5.53 -22.47
C VAL A 271 13.45 5.79 -21.81
N LEU A 272 12.81 4.72 -21.35
CA LEU A 272 11.64 4.85 -20.46
C LEU A 272 12.10 4.73 -19.01
N ILE A 273 11.74 5.70 -18.17
CA ILE A 273 11.98 5.65 -16.72
C ILE A 273 10.65 5.50 -15.99
N ILE A 274 10.54 4.51 -15.09
CA ILE A 274 9.35 4.32 -14.24
C ILE A 274 9.78 4.44 -12.78
N ASP A 275 9.22 5.43 -12.09
CA ASP A 275 9.46 5.65 -10.66
C ASP A 275 8.32 5.05 -9.84
N VAL A 276 8.59 3.93 -9.18
CA VAL A 276 7.64 3.23 -8.31
C VAL A 276 7.91 3.47 -6.82
N ALA A 277 8.95 4.25 -6.52
CA ALA A 277 9.29 4.59 -5.15
C ALA A 277 8.23 5.49 -4.49
N SER A 278 8.06 5.35 -3.19
CA SER A 278 7.23 6.28 -2.41
C SER A 278 7.80 7.70 -2.44
N ASN A 279 6.94 8.68 -2.15
CA ASN A 279 7.39 10.08 -2.09
C ASN A 279 8.60 10.26 -1.13
N PRO A 280 9.55 11.13 -1.51
CA PRO A 280 9.55 12.07 -2.64
C PRO A 280 9.91 11.45 -4.01
N GLY A 281 10.24 10.16 -4.08
CA GLY A 281 10.76 9.51 -5.28
C GLY A 281 12.27 9.61 -5.39
N GLY A 282 12.85 9.08 -6.47
CA GLY A 282 14.30 9.02 -6.61
C GLY A 282 14.86 9.64 -7.90
N ILE A 283 14.07 10.44 -8.60
CA ILE A 283 14.39 11.00 -9.92
C ILE A 283 14.26 12.51 -9.88
N ASP A 284 15.22 13.23 -10.43
CA ASP A 284 15.12 14.65 -10.72
C ASP A 284 14.16 14.85 -11.92
N LYS A 285 12.87 15.02 -11.60
CA LYS A 285 11.81 15.10 -12.60
C LYS A 285 11.86 16.41 -13.41
N ASP A 286 12.28 17.49 -12.76
CA ASP A 286 12.37 18.79 -13.41
C ASP A 286 13.47 18.75 -14.46
N TYR A 287 14.61 18.16 -14.12
CA TYR A 287 15.70 17.99 -15.07
C TYR A 287 15.34 16.99 -16.18
N ALA A 288 14.70 15.87 -15.85
CA ALA A 288 14.24 14.90 -16.86
C ALA A 288 13.28 15.55 -17.86
N MET A 289 12.35 16.39 -17.40
CA MET A 289 11.43 17.13 -18.25
C MET A 289 12.17 18.11 -19.18
N GLN A 290 13.18 18.84 -18.68
CA GLN A 290 14.02 19.74 -19.50
C GLN A 290 14.75 18.99 -20.61
N LYS A 291 15.10 17.74 -20.38
CA LYS A 291 15.79 16.86 -21.33
C LYS A 291 14.86 16.03 -22.21
N ASN A 292 13.54 16.22 -22.08
CA ASN A 292 12.52 15.42 -22.78
C ASN A 292 12.65 13.90 -22.54
N ILE A 293 13.14 13.50 -21.38
CA ILE A 293 13.20 12.08 -20.99
C ILE A 293 11.83 11.67 -20.45
N LYS A 294 11.29 10.56 -20.96
CA LYS A 294 9.99 10.05 -20.55
C LYS A 294 10.07 9.42 -19.15
N VAL A 295 9.48 10.08 -18.16
CA VAL A 295 9.40 9.60 -16.76
C VAL A 295 7.94 9.39 -16.37
N ILE A 296 7.62 8.17 -15.92
CA ILE A 296 6.31 7.82 -15.38
C ILE A 296 6.41 7.65 -13.87
N THR A 297 5.70 8.50 -13.13
CA THR A 297 5.57 8.35 -11.67
C THR A 297 4.40 7.40 -11.37
N ALA A 298 4.72 6.18 -11.00
CA ALA A 298 3.75 5.10 -10.82
C ALA A 298 3.48 4.80 -9.35
N LEU A 299 2.81 5.73 -8.65
CA LEU A 299 2.44 5.57 -7.25
C LEU A 299 1.14 4.81 -7.09
N GLY A 300 1.09 3.94 -6.06
CA GLY A 300 -0.12 3.20 -5.68
C GLY A 300 -0.53 2.12 -6.69
N ILE A 301 0.41 1.55 -7.41
CA ILE A 301 0.21 0.49 -8.42
C ILE A 301 -0.72 -0.63 -7.92
N PRO A 302 -0.56 -1.22 -6.72
CA PRO A 302 -1.45 -2.29 -6.28
C PRO A 302 -2.93 -1.91 -6.31
N GLY A 303 -3.25 -0.66 -5.96
CA GLY A 303 -4.63 -0.16 -5.96
C GLY A 303 -5.14 0.26 -7.33
N LYS A 304 -4.27 0.66 -8.25
CA LYS A 304 -4.63 1.17 -9.58
C LYS A 304 -4.61 0.07 -10.64
N GLU A 305 -3.52 -0.69 -10.68
CA GLU A 305 -3.24 -1.65 -11.75
C GLU A 305 -3.66 -3.08 -11.40
N MET A 306 -3.59 -3.45 -10.10
CA MET A 306 -3.85 -4.81 -9.61
C MET A 306 -4.83 -4.84 -8.41
N PRO A 307 -5.95 -4.08 -8.44
CA PRO A 307 -6.81 -3.89 -7.26
C PRO A 307 -7.43 -5.19 -6.75
N LYS A 308 -7.77 -6.13 -7.64
CA LYS A 308 -8.37 -7.41 -7.26
C LYS A 308 -7.36 -8.33 -6.57
N ALA A 309 -6.12 -8.40 -7.07
CA ALA A 309 -5.06 -9.16 -6.42
C ALA A 309 -4.70 -8.57 -5.07
N ALA A 310 -4.54 -7.24 -4.98
CA ALA A 310 -4.25 -6.55 -3.74
C ALA A 310 -5.37 -6.72 -2.70
N ALA A 311 -6.65 -6.72 -3.11
CA ALA A 311 -7.78 -7.01 -2.23
C ALA A 311 -7.70 -8.44 -1.67
N ARG A 312 -7.39 -9.43 -2.52
CA ARG A 312 -7.21 -10.82 -2.09
C ARG A 312 -6.08 -10.94 -1.07
N PHE A 313 -4.94 -10.28 -1.29
CA PHE A 313 -3.81 -10.28 -0.36
C PHE A 313 -4.19 -9.68 1.01
N ILE A 314 -4.95 -8.58 1.01
CA ILE A 314 -5.47 -8.00 2.25
C ILE A 314 -6.39 -9.00 2.96
N LYS A 315 -7.29 -9.65 2.21
CA LYS A 315 -8.21 -10.62 2.77
C LYS A 315 -7.52 -11.84 3.40
N GLU A 316 -6.39 -12.27 2.86
CA GLU A 316 -5.58 -13.37 3.38
C GLU A 316 -4.88 -13.02 4.71
N ILE A 317 -4.78 -11.73 5.05
CA ILE A 317 -4.11 -11.23 6.26
C ILE A 317 -5.13 -10.94 7.37
N ILE A 318 -6.36 -10.55 7.04
CA ILE A 318 -7.46 -10.25 7.99
C ILE A 318 -8.10 -11.54 8.53
#